data_4e35bbc40623066e96268630d15e3ffe
#
_entry.id   4e35bbc40623066e96268630d15e3ffe
#
_cell.length_a   1.000
_cell.length_b   1.000
_cell.length_c   1.000
_cell.angle_alpha   90.00
_cell.angle_beta   90.00
_cell.angle_gamma   90.00
#
_symmetry.space_group_name_H-M   'P 1'
#
loop_
_entity.id
_entity.type
_entity.pdbx_description
1 polymer ?
#
loop_
_entity_poly.entity_id
_entity_poly.type
_entity_poly.pdbx_seq_one_letter_code
_entity_poly.pdbx_strand_id
1 'polypeptide(L)'
;MTIKENNFMAFDGITVACMAHELHKNLSGGRISKIAQPETDELLLTIKSQEGNFRLLLSASASLPLVYLTQTNKPSPLTAPNFCMLLRKHISGGRIIAVTQPSMERILRFEIEHLDEMGDQCRKFLIVELMGK
;
A
#
# COMPACT_ATOMS: atom_id res chain seq x y z
N MET A 1 -22.65 3.10 1.75
CA MET A 1 -22.17 1.77 1.32
C MET A 1 -21.77 0.98 2.53
N THR A 2 -22.45 -0.10 2.80
CA THR A 2 -22.00 -0.93 3.90
C THR A 2 -20.90 -1.86 3.43
N ILE A 3 -19.92 -2.06 4.28
CA ILE A 3 -18.79 -2.91 3.94
C ILE A 3 -19.26 -4.32 3.63
N LYS A 4 -20.26 -4.80 4.37
CA LYS A 4 -20.75 -6.14 4.20
C LYS A 4 -21.37 -6.38 2.82
N GLU A 5 -22.14 -5.45 2.34
CA GLU A 5 -22.74 -5.55 1.02
C GLU A 5 -21.71 -5.51 -0.08
N ASN A 6 -20.61 -4.83 0.19
CA ASN A 6 -19.59 -4.59 -0.80
C ASN A 6 -18.46 -5.59 -0.76
N ASN A 7 -18.50 -6.57 0.13
CA ASN A 7 -17.45 -7.57 0.20
C ASN A 7 -17.30 -8.34 -1.11
N PHE A 8 -18.39 -8.58 -1.81
CA PHE A 8 -18.35 -9.27 -3.09
C PHE A 8 -17.90 -8.40 -4.23
N MET A 9 -18.18 -7.11 -4.12
CA MET A 9 -17.90 -6.14 -5.17
C MET A 9 -16.91 -5.08 -4.73
N ALA A 10 -16.37 -5.22 -3.50
CA ALA A 10 -15.52 -4.20 -2.91
C ALA A 10 -14.28 -3.91 -3.75
N PHE A 11 -13.82 -4.88 -4.52
CA PHE A 11 -12.64 -4.73 -5.34
C PHE A 11 -12.91 -5.02 -6.81
N ASP A 12 -14.12 -4.65 -7.29
CA ASP A 12 -14.33 -4.62 -8.73
C ASP A 12 -13.57 -3.44 -9.34
N GLY A 13 -13.52 -3.37 -10.65
CA GLY A 13 -12.75 -2.35 -11.33
C GLY A 13 -13.13 -0.92 -10.95
N ILE A 14 -14.42 -0.66 -10.75
CA ILE A 14 -14.91 0.68 -10.41
C ILE A 14 -14.53 1.03 -8.97
N THR A 15 -14.69 0.10 -8.06
CA THR A 15 -14.34 0.32 -6.65
C THR A 15 -12.84 0.56 -6.50
N VAL A 16 -12.03 -0.20 -7.22
CA VAL A 16 -10.57 -0.01 -7.20
C VAL A 16 -10.20 1.36 -7.79
N ALA A 17 -10.91 1.81 -8.82
CA ALA A 17 -10.66 3.14 -9.39
C ALA A 17 -10.92 4.24 -8.36
N CYS A 18 -12.02 4.15 -7.62
CA CYS A 18 -12.32 5.10 -6.56
C CYS A 18 -11.27 5.05 -5.44
N MET A 19 -10.85 3.85 -5.07
CA MET A 19 -9.82 3.65 -4.08
C MET A 19 -8.49 4.25 -4.51
N ALA A 20 -8.10 4.03 -5.77
CA ALA A 20 -6.88 4.60 -6.30
C ALA A 20 -6.91 6.14 -6.25
N HIS A 21 -8.05 6.72 -6.60
CA HIS A 21 -8.22 8.18 -6.54
C HIS A 21 -8.04 8.71 -5.13
N GLU A 22 -8.70 8.10 -4.16
CA GLU A 22 -8.59 8.51 -2.76
C GLU A 22 -7.18 8.35 -2.21
N LEU A 23 -6.54 7.22 -2.50
CA LEU A 23 -5.18 6.99 -2.03
C LEU A 23 -4.20 7.95 -2.69
N HIS A 24 -4.36 8.21 -3.97
CA HIS A 24 -3.52 9.18 -4.66
C HIS A 24 -3.64 10.57 -4.03
N LYS A 25 -4.86 10.98 -3.75
CA LYS A 25 -5.14 12.28 -3.15
C LYS A 25 -4.48 12.41 -1.77
N ASN A 26 -4.58 11.36 -0.95
CA ASN A 26 -4.10 11.41 0.42
C ASN A 26 -2.61 11.11 0.54
N LEU A 27 -2.06 10.25 -0.29
CA LEU A 27 -0.71 9.74 -0.11
C LEU A 27 0.32 10.33 -1.08
N SER A 28 -0.12 10.93 -2.17
CA SER A 28 0.78 11.50 -3.15
C SER A 28 1.67 12.56 -2.50
N GLY A 29 2.97 12.48 -2.72
CA GLY A 29 3.94 13.37 -2.11
C GLY A 29 4.39 12.93 -0.72
N GLY A 30 3.74 11.94 -0.15
CA GLY A 30 4.12 11.42 1.16
C GLY A 30 5.35 10.53 1.11
N ARG A 31 6.04 10.43 2.23
CA ARG A 31 7.25 9.61 2.33
C ARG A 31 6.98 8.38 3.18
N ILE A 32 7.40 7.24 2.68
CA ILE A 32 7.27 5.98 3.41
C ILE A 32 8.30 5.97 4.54
N SER A 33 7.84 6.11 5.78
CA SER A 33 8.73 6.22 6.93
C SER A 33 8.92 4.90 7.66
N LYS A 34 7.95 3.99 7.56
CA LYS A 34 8.02 2.72 8.26
C LYS A 34 7.28 1.65 7.48
N ILE A 35 7.83 0.46 7.47
CA ILE A 35 7.21 -0.71 6.83
C ILE A 35 7.22 -1.83 7.86
N ALA A 36 6.04 -2.40 8.09
CA ALA A 36 5.88 -3.52 9.01
C ALA A 36 5.05 -4.60 8.35
N GLN A 37 5.21 -5.82 8.80
CA GLN A 37 4.42 -6.95 8.33
C GLN A 37 3.84 -7.65 9.57
N PRO A 38 2.69 -7.18 10.06
CA PRO A 38 2.09 -7.74 11.28
C PRO A 38 1.71 -9.21 11.13
N GLU A 39 1.26 -9.59 9.96
CA GLU A 39 0.88 -10.97 9.63
C GLU A 39 1.55 -11.38 8.33
N THR A 40 1.58 -12.67 8.03
CA THR A 40 2.21 -13.16 6.81
C THR A 40 1.61 -12.54 5.54
N ASP A 41 0.34 -12.23 5.57
CA ASP A 41 -0.37 -11.69 4.42
C ASP A 41 -0.76 -10.22 4.57
N GLU A 42 -0.13 -9.52 5.53
CA GLU A 42 -0.44 -8.11 5.76
C GLU A 42 0.83 -7.27 5.76
N LEU A 43 0.72 -6.09 5.16
CA LEU A 43 1.75 -5.06 5.24
C LEU A 43 1.12 -3.78 5.81
N LEU A 44 1.86 -3.11 6.67
CA LEU A 44 1.44 -1.83 7.24
C LEU A 44 2.52 -0.81 6.93
N LEU A 45 2.16 0.16 6.11
CA LEU A 45 3.07 1.24 5.71
C LEU A 45 2.68 2.51 6.46
N THR A 46 3.64 3.15 7.10
CA THR A 46 3.43 4.46 7.68
C THR A 46 3.97 5.51 6.72
N ILE A 47 3.11 6.43 6.34
CA ILE A 47 3.42 7.44 5.33
C ILE A 47 3.27 8.81 5.96
N LYS A 48 4.32 9.60 5.89
CA LYS A 48 4.33 10.96 6.43
C LYS A 48 4.10 11.95 5.30
N SER A 49 3.10 12.78 5.45
CA SER A 49 2.77 13.84 4.51
C SER A 49 2.65 15.15 5.24
N GLN A 50 2.47 16.24 4.48
CA GLN A 50 2.28 17.56 5.07
C GLN A 50 0.98 17.64 5.86
N GLU A 51 -0.01 16.84 5.51
CA GLU A 51 -1.31 16.84 6.18
C GLU A 51 -1.35 15.91 7.39
N GLY A 52 -0.28 15.18 7.65
CA GLY A 52 -0.20 14.28 8.79
C GLY A 52 0.35 12.93 8.42
N ASN A 53 0.20 11.99 9.33
CA ASN A 53 0.69 10.63 9.15
C ASN A 53 -0.48 9.72 8.78
N PHE A 54 -0.25 8.90 7.78
CA PHE A 54 -1.23 7.89 7.36
C PHE A 54 -0.65 6.51 7.56
N ARG A 55 -1.48 5.57 7.96
CA ARG A 55 -1.12 4.16 8.02
C ARG A 55 -1.95 3.43 6.97
N LEU A 56 -1.26 2.81 6.04
CA LEU A 56 -1.87 2.08 4.95
C LEU A 56 -1.73 0.59 5.21
N LEU A 57 -2.84 -0.09 5.37
CA LEU A 57 -2.86 -1.53 5.56
C LEU A 57 -3.16 -2.20 4.23
N LEU A 58 -2.28 -3.12 3.84
CA LEU A 58 -2.44 -3.95 2.65
C LEU A 58 -2.60 -5.39 3.12
N SER A 59 -3.75 -5.98 2.87
CA SER A 59 -4.01 -7.36 3.22
C SER A 59 -4.18 -8.18 1.95
N ALA A 60 -3.36 -9.21 1.80
CA ALA A 60 -3.41 -10.12 0.66
C ALA A 60 -4.13 -11.41 0.99
N SER A 61 -5.04 -11.38 1.97
CA SER A 61 -5.82 -12.55 2.34
C SER A 61 -6.58 -13.08 1.12
N ALA A 62 -6.48 -14.38 0.88
CA ALA A 62 -7.16 -14.99 -0.26
C ALA A 62 -8.68 -14.87 -0.15
N SER A 63 -9.21 -14.83 1.06
CA SER A 63 -10.65 -14.73 1.26
C SER A 63 -11.17 -13.30 1.15
N LEU A 64 -10.36 -12.32 1.57
CA LEU A 64 -10.80 -10.93 1.59
C LEU A 64 -9.60 -10.00 1.50
N PRO A 65 -9.09 -9.75 0.28
CA PRO A 65 -8.01 -8.77 0.13
C PRO A 65 -8.54 -7.38 0.46
N LEU A 66 -7.74 -6.63 1.22
CA LEU A 66 -8.13 -5.30 1.69
C LEU A 66 -6.98 -4.32 1.51
N VAL A 67 -7.34 -3.09 1.16
CA VAL A 67 -6.43 -1.95 1.18
C VAL A 67 -7.19 -0.79 1.81
N TYR A 68 -6.70 -0.26 2.94
CA TYR A 68 -7.37 0.89 3.54
C TYR A 68 -6.42 1.65 4.46
N LEU A 69 -6.78 2.90 4.72
CA LEU A 69 -6.07 3.72 5.68
C LEU A 69 -6.62 3.42 7.07
N THR A 70 -5.73 3.26 8.03
CA THR A 70 -6.13 2.94 9.39
C THR A 70 -5.41 3.84 10.39
N GLN A 71 -6.04 4.06 11.53
CA GLN A 71 -5.41 4.73 12.66
C GLN A 71 -4.79 3.73 13.63
N THR A 72 -5.09 2.46 13.46
CA THR A 72 -4.65 1.41 14.37
C THR A 72 -3.24 0.98 14.05
N ASN A 73 -2.42 0.85 15.09
CA ASN A 73 -1.08 0.31 14.96
C ASN A 73 -1.10 -1.13 15.44
N LYS A 74 -0.71 -2.06 14.57
CA LYS A 74 -0.68 -3.47 14.90
C LYS A 74 0.70 -3.88 15.41
N PRO A 75 0.77 -4.78 16.39
CA PRO A 75 2.07 -5.29 16.83
C PRO A 75 2.74 -6.08 15.71
N SER A 76 4.05 -5.94 15.62
CA SER A 76 4.84 -6.63 14.60
C SER A 76 5.67 -7.73 15.25
N PRO A 77 6.05 -8.76 14.50
CA PRO A 77 6.96 -9.77 15.01
C PRO A 77 8.29 -9.16 15.46
N LEU A 78 8.95 -9.81 16.39
CA LEU A 78 10.27 -9.35 16.86
C LEU A 78 11.28 -9.34 15.75
N THR A 79 11.22 -10.31 14.85
CA THR A 79 12.08 -10.37 13.67
C THR A 79 11.24 -10.12 12.44
N ALA A 80 11.64 -9.14 11.63
CA ALA A 80 10.90 -8.82 10.41
C ALA A 80 11.00 -9.98 9.42
N PRO A 81 9.87 -10.38 8.80
CA PRO A 81 9.91 -11.39 7.74
C PRO A 81 10.76 -10.94 6.54
N ASN A 82 11.23 -11.90 5.78
CA ASN A 82 12.11 -11.62 4.64
C ASN A 82 11.50 -10.65 3.65
N PHE A 83 10.22 -10.79 3.36
CA PHE A 83 9.55 -9.91 2.42
C PHE A 83 9.51 -8.47 2.94
N CYS A 84 9.25 -8.31 4.22
CA CYS A 84 9.27 -7.00 4.86
C CYS A 84 10.65 -6.36 4.78
N MET A 85 11.69 -7.14 5.06
CA MET A 85 13.06 -6.65 4.98
C MET A 85 13.44 -6.25 3.55
N LEU A 86 12.97 -7.02 2.57
CA LEU A 86 13.19 -6.70 1.18
C LEU A 86 12.53 -5.38 0.80
N LEU A 87 11.29 -5.17 1.24
CA LEU A 87 10.60 -3.90 0.98
C LEU A 87 11.30 -2.74 1.67
N ARG A 88 11.75 -2.92 2.90
CA ARG A 88 12.50 -1.88 3.60
C ARG A 88 13.74 -1.48 2.84
N LYS A 89 14.44 -2.45 2.27
CA LYS A 89 15.65 -2.18 1.50
C LYS A 89 15.34 -1.35 0.25
N HIS A 90 14.23 -1.64 -0.42
CA HIS A 90 13.95 -1.07 -1.73
C HIS A 90 13.10 0.18 -1.71
N ILE A 91 12.21 0.35 -0.75
CA ILE A 91 11.26 1.47 -0.78
C ILE A 91 11.18 2.29 0.50
N SER A 92 11.84 1.88 1.58
CA SER A 92 11.82 2.68 2.82
C SER A 92 12.47 4.03 2.57
N GLY A 93 11.82 5.10 3.02
CA GLY A 93 12.29 6.46 2.77
C GLY A 93 11.89 6.99 1.41
N GLY A 94 11.25 6.19 0.58
CA GLY A 94 10.81 6.61 -0.74
C GLY A 94 9.60 7.52 -0.67
N ARG A 95 9.41 8.31 -1.72
CA ARG A 95 8.27 9.21 -1.84
C ARG A 95 7.25 8.61 -2.78
N ILE A 96 6.01 8.61 -2.36
CA ILE A 96 4.91 8.16 -3.22
C ILE A 96 4.61 9.27 -4.22
N ILE A 97 4.79 8.96 -5.50
CA ILE A 97 4.54 9.90 -6.58
C ILE A 97 3.09 9.80 -7.04
N ALA A 98 2.59 8.59 -7.16
CA ALA A 98 1.24 8.37 -7.66
C ALA A 98 0.71 7.04 -7.19
N VAL A 99 -0.61 6.97 -7.06
CA VAL A 99 -1.33 5.72 -6.87
C VAL A 99 -2.29 5.62 -8.04
N THR A 100 -2.15 4.58 -8.83
CA THR A 100 -2.91 4.42 -10.07
C THR A 100 -3.50 3.02 -10.17
N GLN A 101 -4.48 2.90 -11.04
CA GLN A 101 -5.07 1.61 -11.38
C GLN A 101 -4.79 1.37 -12.87
N PRO A 102 -3.92 0.42 -13.22
CA PRO A 102 -3.71 0.11 -14.64
C PRO A 102 -4.97 -0.54 -15.22
N SER A 103 -5.50 0.06 -16.27
CA SER A 103 -6.77 -0.37 -16.89
C SER A 103 -7.90 -0.35 -15.86
N MET A 104 -8.91 -1.17 -16.01
CA MET A 104 -10.00 -1.30 -15.05
C MET A 104 -9.88 -2.58 -14.23
N GLU A 105 -8.66 -3.03 -14.02
CA GLU A 105 -8.39 -4.26 -13.28
C GLU A 105 -8.36 -4.02 -11.78
N ARG A 106 -8.37 -5.10 -11.03
CA ARG A 106 -8.32 -5.05 -9.55
C ARG A 106 -6.87 -4.97 -9.09
N ILE A 107 -6.17 -3.98 -9.60
CA ILE A 107 -4.76 -3.80 -9.32
C ILE A 107 -4.53 -2.35 -8.93
N LEU A 108 -3.78 -2.14 -7.86
CA LEU A 108 -3.29 -0.82 -7.47
C LEU A 108 -1.79 -0.78 -7.70
N ARG A 109 -1.32 0.30 -8.29
CA ARG A 109 0.11 0.50 -8.52
C ARG A 109 0.55 1.75 -7.79
N PHE A 110 1.48 1.58 -6.87
CA PHE A 110 2.11 2.68 -6.16
C PHE A 110 3.43 2.98 -6.81
N GLU A 111 3.55 4.17 -7.37
CA GLU A 111 4.80 4.63 -7.97
C GLU A 111 5.61 5.34 -6.90
N ILE A 112 6.84 4.87 -6.67
CA ILE A 112 7.67 5.31 -5.56
C ILE A 112 9.01 5.78 -6.12
N GLU A 113 9.39 7.01 -5.77
CA GLU A 113 10.70 7.56 -6.10
C GLU A 113 11.65 7.29 -4.95
N HIS A 114 12.79 6.72 -5.25
CA HIS A 114 13.75 6.29 -4.24
C HIS A 114 15.16 6.46 -4.78
N LEU A 115 16.12 6.61 -3.88
CA LEU A 115 17.52 6.62 -4.26
C LEU A 115 18.07 5.20 -4.30
N ASP A 116 18.81 4.87 -5.35
CA ASP A 116 19.45 3.57 -5.44
C ASP A 116 20.75 3.54 -4.65
N GLU A 117 21.49 2.45 -4.73
CA GLU A 117 22.73 2.30 -3.99
C GLU A 117 23.82 3.27 -4.43
N MET A 118 23.71 3.78 -5.65
CA MET A 118 24.64 4.77 -6.20
C MET A 118 24.24 6.20 -5.89
N GLY A 119 23.11 6.41 -5.23
CA GLY A 119 22.59 7.72 -4.95
C GLY A 119 21.77 8.34 -6.06
N ASP A 120 21.52 7.62 -7.13
CA ASP A 120 20.72 8.12 -8.24
C ASP A 120 19.24 7.87 -7.98
N GLN A 121 18.40 8.80 -8.42
CA GLN A 121 16.97 8.64 -8.32
C GLN A 121 16.49 7.54 -9.25
N CYS A 122 15.66 6.66 -8.73
CA CYS A 122 15.03 5.63 -9.51
C CYS A 122 13.56 5.53 -9.11
N ARG A 123 12.77 4.94 -9.99
CA ARG A 123 11.36 4.71 -9.71
C ARG A 123 11.11 3.23 -9.54
N LYS A 124 10.36 2.93 -8.49
CA LYS A 124 9.98 1.57 -8.18
C LYS A 124 8.47 1.51 -8.07
N PHE A 125 7.93 0.36 -8.34
CA PHE A 125 6.48 0.17 -8.32
C PHE A 125 6.13 -0.93 -7.35
N LEU A 126 5.21 -0.62 -6.44
CA LEU A 126 4.60 -1.62 -5.59
C LEU A 126 3.25 -1.94 -6.22
N ILE A 127 3.09 -3.18 -6.64
CA ILE A 127 1.89 -3.63 -7.31
C ILE A 127 1.08 -4.49 -6.35
N VAL A 128 -0.16 -4.10 -6.13
CA VAL A 128 -1.05 -4.81 -5.22
C VAL A 128 -2.20 -5.37 -6.03
N GLU A 129 -2.30 -6.67 -6.06
CA GLU A 129 -3.40 -7.35 -6.75
C GLU A 129 -4.51 -7.65 -5.74
N LEU A 130 -5.70 -7.16 -6.04
CA LEU A 130 -6.85 -7.30 -5.16
C LEU A 130 -7.82 -8.35 -5.69
N MET A 131 -7.27 -9.44 -6.16
CA MET A 131 -8.05 -10.55 -6.71
C MET A 131 -8.15 -11.65 -5.67
N GLY A 132 -9.32 -11.80 -5.08
CA GLY A 132 -9.62 -12.91 -4.22
C GLY A 132 -9.78 -14.18 -5.05
N LYS A 133 -9.81 -15.28 -4.36
CA LYS A 133 -10.07 -16.55 -5.03
C LYS A 133 -11.54 -16.69 -5.40
#